data_cece507a3b163e3cd7fd811636530baf
#
_entry.id   cece507a3b163e3cd7fd811636530baf
#
_cell.length_a   1.000
_cell.length_b   1.000
_cell.length_c   1.000
_cell.angle_alpha   90.00
_cell.angle_beta   90.00
_cell.angle_gamma   90.00
#
_symmetry.space_group_name_H-M   'P 1'
#
loop_
_entity.id
_entity.type
_entity.pdbx_description
1 polymer ?
#
loop_
_entity_poly.entity_id
_entity_poly.type
_entity_poly.pdbx_seq_one_letter_code
_entity_poly.pdbx_strand_id
1 'polypeptide(L)'
;MALEGISEFREFIVFAKHLNITRAAEELHVSTSTLSRHIAALEHEIGMPLVQREGSVSSLTPVGSLVLKKASTLVGEYDSLLEQVARYRADASYSLRVAYALDDRTIIDAISLAKLRMKQTYTGLNVQPFHGRGQSGWDALRTGEIDVCIDYSLAPETLSDNKYVAVPLMDDSIVLALPKGTFPDQPRVHVNQVCKRYIPRPSASFDNYFDRVLGLFTGCSQRPPMRFIDAATMDEFFMHALDADEMWLFSRRQFFDYASSIPLSYRASCEIHELDGCDPAYRRYAIYAADNPNRLVAQFVEELAQADPARG
;
A
#
# COMPACT_ATOMS: atom_id res chain seq x y z
N MET A 1 26.74 14.15 18.28
CA MET A 1 26.98 14.47 16.86
C MET A 1 26.07 13.68 15.91
N ALA A 2 25.90 12.35 16.03
CA ALA A 2 25.08 11.58 15.05
C ALA A 2 23.55 11.80 15.14
N LEU A 3 23.01 12.35 16.19
CA LEU A 3 21.56 12.60 16.36
C LEU A 3 21.12 13.99 15.89
N GLU A 4 22.03 14.95 15.79
CA GLU A 4 21.71 16.31 15.32
C GLU A 4 21.33 16.33 13.85
N GLY A 5 22.05 15.60 12.98
CA GLY A 5 21.78 15.55 11.54
C GLY A 5 20.38 15.01 11.15
N ILE A 6 19.83 14.06 11.89
CA ILE A 6 18.47 13.54 11.64
C ILE A 6 17.41 14.61 11.94
N SER A 7 17.61 15.41 12.98
CA SER A 7 16.70 16.52 13.31
C SER A 7 16.67 17.57 12.18
N GLU A 8 17.85 17.94 11.69
CA GLU A 8 17.98 18.91 10.59
C GLU A 8 17.33 18.41 9.29
N PHE A 9 17.46 17.10 8.98
CA PHE A 9 16.75 16.51 7.83
C PHE A 9 15.23 16.55 8.02
N ARG A 10 14.71 16.29 9.22
CA ARG A 10 13.26 16.41 9.49
C ARG A 10 12.76 17.83 9.26
N GLU A 11 13.47 18.81 9.78
CA GLU A 11 13.14 20.21 9.62
C GLU A 11 13.19 20.66 8.16
N PHE A 12 14.19 20.19 7.41
CA PHE A 12 14.30 20.45 5.98
C PHE A 12 13.15 19.79 5.17
N ILE A 13 12.73 18.57 5.51
CA ILE A 13 11.57 17.90 4.90
C ILE A 13 10.29 18.72 5.12
N VAL A 14 10.05 19.20 6.35
CA VAL A 14 8.89 20.06 6.65
C VAL A 14 8.98 21.40 5.93
N PHE A 15 10.17 22.01 5.88
CA PHE A 15 10.36 23.23 5.09
C PHE A 15 10.05 22.99 3.60
N ALA A 16 10.54 21.89 3.02
CA ALA A 16 10.32 21.56 1.61
C ALA A 16 8.85 21.33 1.27
N LYS A 17 8.06 20.83 2.23
CA LYS A 17 6.60 20.67 2.10
C LYS A 17 5.88 22.01 1.92
N HIS A 18 6.32 23.04 2.65
CA HIS A 18 5.67 24.36 2.65
C HIS A 18 6.30 25.37 1.70
N LEU A 19 7.60 25.25 1.44
CA LEU A 19 8.44 26.24 0.76
C LEU A 19 8.27 27.66 1.34
N ASN A 20 7.89 27.72 2.60
CA ASN A 20 7.63 28.93 3.36
C ASN A 20 8.13 28.75 4.79
N ILE A 21 9.12 29.58 5.16
CA ILE A 21 9.83 29.47 6.44
C ILE A 21 8.90 29.68 7.64
N THR A 22 7.92 30.57 7.53
CA THR A 22 6.99 30.87 8.62
C THR A 22 6.05 29.70 8.88
N ARG A 23 5.43 29.17 7.83
CA ARG A 23 4.54 28.00 7.94
C ARG A 23 5.26 26.74 8.42
N ALA A 24 6.47 26.53 7.92
CA ALA A 24 7.29 25.39 8.36
C ALA A 24 7.70 25.53 9.84
N ALA A 25 8.10 26.73 10.28
CA ALA A 25 8.43 27.02 11.66
C ALA A 25 7.22 26.84 12.62
N GLU A 26 6.03 27.24 12.18
CA GLU A 26 4.78 27.01 12.90
C GLU A 26 4.48 25.50 13.06
N GLU A 27 4.59 24.71 11.98
CA GLU A 27 4.37 23.25 12.04
C GLU A 27 5.40 22.56 12.96
N LEU A 28 6.64 23.06 12.97
CA LEU A 28 7.72 22.53 13.79
C LEU A 28 7.74 23.08 15.24
N HIS A 29 6.89 24.05 15.56
CA HIS A 29 6.86 24.76 16.84
C HIS A 29 8.22 25.40 17.21
N VAL A 30 8.93 25.95 16.24
CA VAL A 30 10.22 26.66 16.41
C VAL A 30 10.13 28.09 15.90
N SER A 31 11.13 28.92 16.20
CA SER A 31 11.21 30.25 15.61
C SER A 31 11.70 30.19 14.15
N THR A 32 11.26 31.13 13.32
CA THR A 32 11.74 31.26 11.93
C THR A 32 13.24 31.44 11.83
N SER A 33 13.85 32.14 12.81
CA SER A 33 15.31 32.33 12.90
C SER A 33 16.04 31.02 13.22
N THR A 34 15.47 30.17 14.08
CA THR A 34 16.01 28.85 14.41
C THR A 34 15.99 27.94 13.18
N LEU A 35 14.83 27.82 12.51
CA LEU A 35 14.71 27.00 11.32
C LEU A 35 15.62 27.47 10.18
N SER A 36 15.71 28.78 9.94
CA SER A 36 16.64 29.33 8.95
C SER A 36 18.10 28.99 9.24
N ARG A 37 18.51 29.01 10.52
CA ARG A 37 19.86 28.65 10.94
C ARG A 37 20.14 27.17 10.73
N HIS A 38 19.17 26.29 11.02
CA HIS A 38 19.33 24.85 10.83
C HIS A 38 19.41 24.48 9.34
N ILE A 39 18.60 25.11 8.49
CA ILE A 39 18.70 24.94 7.04
C ILE A 39 20.07 25.40 6.53
N ALA A 40 20.56 26.57 7.00
CA ALA A 40 21.88 27.06 6.61
C ALA A 40 23.02 26.17 7.11
N ALA A 41 22.88 25.56 8.31
CA ALA A 41 23.84 24.57 8.81
C ALA A 41 23.87 23.31 7.93
N LEU A 42 22.71 22.82 7.52
CA LEU A 42 22.60 21.68 6.61
C LEU A 42 23.22 22.00 5.23
N GLU A 43 22.95 23.18 4.66
CA GLU A 43 23.58 23.65 3.42
C GLU A 43 25.11 23.73 3.54
N HIS A 44 25.61 24.21 4.68
CA HIS A 44 27.04 24.27 4.96
C HIS A 44 27.66 22.87 5.06
N GLU A 45 27.01 21.91 5.71
CA GLU A 45 27.47 20.53 5.84
C GLU A 45 27.51 19.82 4.49
N ILE A 46 26.48 20.03 3.65
CA ILE A 46 26.40 19.47 2.29
C ILE A 46 27.34 20.19 1.32
N GLY A 47 27.74 21.41 1.63
CA GLY A 47 28.61 22.23 0.81
C GLY A 47 27.94 22.88 -0.40
N MET A 48 26.60 22.80 -0.49
CA MET A 48 25.81 23.35 -1.60
C MET A 48 24.46 23.93 -1.09
N PRO A 49 23.94 25.00 -1.73
CA PRO A 49 22.63 25.51 -1.41
C PRO A 49 21.53 24.52 -1.78
N LEU A 50 20.63 24.27 -0.85
CA LEU A 50 19.45 23.41 -1.03
C LEU A 50 18.21 24.21 -1.41
N VAL A 51 18.19 25.50 -1.02
CA VAL A 51 17.07 26.43 -1.21
C VAL A 51 17.54 27.59 -2.06
N GLN A 52 16.76 27.98 -3.05
CA GLN A 52 16.90 29.22 -3.78
C GLN A 52 15.72 30.14 -3.50
N ARG A 53 15.99 31.45 -3.47
CA ARG A 53 14.97 32.49 -3.22
C ARG A 53 14.95 33.45 -4.39
N GLU A 54 13.77 33.60 -4.96
CA GLU A 54 13.49 34.63 -5.99
C GLU A 54 12.43 35.60 -5.45
N GLY A 55 12.85 36.70 -4.87
CA GLY A 55 11.98 37.64 -4.17
C GLY A 55 11.35 37.01 -2.93
N SER A 56 10.03 36.88 -2.91
CA SER A 56 9.26 36.27 -1.82
C SER A 56 9.01 34.79 -1.98
N VAL A 57 9.41 34.17 -3.11
CA VAL A 57 9.18 32.76 -3.42
C VAL A 57 10.44 31.96 -3.10
N SER A 58 10.28 30.88 -2.34
CA SER A 58 11.32 29.88 -2.09
C SER A 58 11.06 28.64 -2.93
N SER A 59 12.10 28.05 -3.50
CA SER A 59 12.05 26.78 -4.20
C SER A 59 13.28 25.95 -3.87
N LEU A 60 13.24 24.64 -4.12
CA LEU A 60 14.38 23.77 -3.95
C LEU A 60 15.32 23.90 -5.15
N THR A 61 16.63 23.84 -4.89
CA THR A 61 17.62 23.61 -5.93
C THR A 61 17.54 22.16 -6.44
N PRO A 62 18.16 21.79 -7.57
CA PRO A 62 18.30 20.37 -7.97
C PRO A 62 18.94 19.51 -6.89
N VAL A 63 19.94 20.04 -6.16
CA VAL A 63 20.58 19.38 -5.03
C VAL A 63 19.61 19.29 -3.84
N GLY A 64 18.84 20.35 -3.57
CA GLY A 64 17.78 20.34 -2.54
C GLY A 64 16.74 19.25 -2.79
N SER A 65 16.33 19.06 -4.05
CA SER A 65 15.39 17.99 -4.41
C SER A 65 15.99 16.58 -4.23
N LEU A 66 17.28 16.41 -4.56
CA LEU A 66 18.01 15.16 -4.32
C LEU A 66 18.11 14.87 -2.81
N VAL A 67 18.51 15.88 -2.03
CA VAL A 67 18.64 15.78 -0.57
C VAL A 67 17.28 15.48 0.07
N LEU A 68 16.20 16.13 -0.35
CA LEU A 68 14.85 15.85 0.14
C LEU A 68 14.49 14.37 -0.03
N LYS A 69 14.70 13.83 -1.23
CA LYS A 69 14.41 12.40 -1.52
C LYS A 69 15.20 11.47 -0.61
N LYS A 70 16.50 11.72 -0.43
CA LYS A 70 17.38 10.86 0.39
C LYS A 70 17.13 11.05 1.89
N ALA A 71 16.94 12.28 2.34
CA ALA A 71 16.61 12.60 3.72
C ALA A 71 15.29 11.95 4.15
N SER A 72 14.26 11.97 3.30
CA SER A 72 12.98 11.29 3.57
C SER A 72 13.17 9.79 3.81
N THR A 73 14.01 9.13 3.01
CA THR A 73 14.34 7.71 3.20
C THR A 73 15.08 7.48 4.52
N LEU A 74 16.13 8.26 4.80
CA LEU A 74 16.96 8.12 6.01
C LEU A 74 16.15 8.35 7.29
N VAL A 75 15.30 9.38 7.29
CA VAL A 75 14.43 9.67 8.43
C VAL A 75 13.43 8.54 8.65
N GLY A 76 12.84 8.01 7.58
CA GLY A 76 11.93 6.85 7.66
C GLY A 76 12.62 5.60 8.22
N GLU A 77 13.84 5.29 7.78
CA GLU A 77 14.63 4.17 8.31
C GLU A 77 15.01 4.37 9.79
N TYR A 78 15.35 5.59 10.19
CA TYR A 78 15.64 5.90 11.59
C TYR A 78 14.40 5.75 12.49
N ASP A 79 13.24 6.23 12.03
CA ASP A 79 11.97 6.06 12.75
C ASP A 79 11.62 4.58 12.90
N SER A 80 11.78 3.81 11.83
CA SER A 80 11.60 2.36 11.84
C SER A 80 12.52 1.68 12.86
N LEU A 81 13.80 2.07 12.93
CA LEU A 81 14.74 1.55 13.91
C LEU A 81 14.27 1.84 15.35
N LEU A 82 13.86 3.08 15.63
CA LEU A 82 13.36 3.45 16.97
C LEU A 82 12.11 2.64 17.36
N GLU A 83 11.23 2.41 16.41
CA GLU A 83 10.05 1.59 16.63
C GLU A 83 10.39 0.11 16.85
N GLN A 84 11.38 -0.43 16.13
CA GLN A 84 11.87 -1.78 16.36
C GLN A 84 12.49 -1.91 17.77
N VAL A 85 13.32 -0.95 18.20
CA VAL A 85 13.88 -0.92 19.55
C VAL A 85 12.79 -0.80 20.62
N ALA A 86 11.76 0.00 20.38
CA ALA A 86 10.62 0.11 21.28
C ALA A 86 9.87 -1.22 21.42
N ARG A 87 9.78 -2.02 20.34
CA ARG A 87 9.20 -3.38 20.36
C ARG A 87 10.01 -4.33 21.24
N TYR A 88 11.34 -4.31 21.19
CA TYR A 88 12.19 -5.09 22.08
C TYR A 88 12.01 -4.71 23.57
N ARG A 89 11.68 -3.44 23.85
CA ARG A 89 11.39 -2.98 25.22
C ARG A 89 9.98 -3.33 25.70
N ALA A 90 9.05 -3.49 24.76
CA ALA A 90 7.65 -3.81 25.02
C ALA A 90 7.40 -5.32 25.05
N ASP A 91 8.27 -6.13 25.66
CA ASP A 91 8.12 -7.58 25.88
C ASP A 91 6.78 -7.98 26.57
N ALA A 92 5.92 -7.00 26.83
CA ALA A 92 4.59 -7.17 27.46
C ALA A 92 3.42 -6.86 26.54
N SER A 93 3.58 -6.32 25.31
CA SER A 93 2.44 -6.06 24.41
C SER A 93 2.52 -6.96 23.19
N TYR A 94 1.67 -7.98 23.19
CA TYR A 94 1.40 -8.84 22.04
C TYR A 94 0.80 -8.03 20.89
N SER A 95 1.62 -7.26 20.17
CA SER A 95 1.19 -6.40 19.07
C SER A 95 1.72 -6.92 17.74
N LEU A 96 0.87 -6.96 16.72
CA LEU A 96 1.19 -7.34 15.36
C LEU A 96 0.75 -6.22 14.41
N ARG A 97 1.62 -5.79 13.52
CA ARG A 97 1.29 -4.86 12.43
C ARG A 97 1.14 -5.61 11.13
N VAL A 98 -0.01 -5.45 10.50
CA VAL A 98 -0.35 -6.21 9.30
C VAL A 98 -0.74 -5.25 8.19
N ALA A 99 -0.02 -5.30 7.07
CA ALA A 99 -0.41 -4.60 5.85
C ALA A 99 -1.32 -5.51 5.01
N TYR A 100 -2.45 -4.97 4.59
CA TYR A 100 -3.41 -5.61 3.70
C TYR A 100 -4.27 -4.54 3.01
N ALA A 101 -4.98 -4.92 1.95
CA ALA A 101 -5.94 -4.03 1.32
C ALA A 101 -7.13 -3.81 2.26
N LEU A 102 -7.34 -2.56 2.67
CA LEU A 102 -8.33 -2.19 3.71
C LEU A 102 -9.78 -2.41 3.29
N ASP A 103 -10.05 -2.47 2.02
CA ASP A 103 -11.36 -2.76 1.42
C ASP A 103 -11.60 -4.28 1.21
N ASP A 104 -10.59 -5.12 1.49
CA ASP A 104 -10.68 -6.56 1.34
C ASP A 104 -11.34 -7.22 2.57
N ARG A 105 -12.65 -7.34 2.53
CA ARG A 105 -13.46 -7.94 3.61
C ARG A 105 -13.06 -9.38 3.91
N THR A 106 -12.72 -10.16 2.90
CA THR A 106 -12.28 -11.55 3.08
C THR A 106 -11.06 -11.62 3.99
N ILE A 107 -10.08 -10.76 3.74
CA ILE A 107 -8.87 -10.66 4.56
C ILE A 107 -9.16 -10.09 5.95
N ILE A 108 -9.99 -9.06 6.03
CA ILE A 108 -10.40 -8.46 7.32
C ILE A 108 -11.07 -9.51 8.22
N ASP A 109 -11.96 -10.33 7.68
CA ASP A 109 -12.65 -11.38 8.41
C ASP A 109 -11.68 -12.50 8.83
N ALA A 110 -10.76 -12.91 7.94
CA ALA A 110 -9.71 -13.87 8.27
C ALA A 110 -8.79 -13.37 9.40
N ILE A 111 -8.35 -12.10 9.35
CA ILE A 111 -7.57 -11.46 10.41
C ILE A 111 -8.36 -11.43 11.72
N SER A 112 -9.64 -11.08 11.66
CA SER A 112 -10.51 -10.99 12.83
C SER A 112 -10.69 -12.36 13.49
N LEU A 113 -10.87 -13.41 12.70
CA LEU A 113 -11.00 -14.78 13.17
C LEU A 113 -9.68 -15.30 13.78
N ALA A 114 -8.56 -15.10 13.10
CA ALA A 114 -7.23 -15.45 13.63
C ALA A 114 -6.96 -14.74 14.96
N LYS A 115 -7.25 -13.43 15.03
CA LYS A 115 -7.13 -12.65 16.26
C LYS A 115 -8.02 -13.19 17.37
N LEU A 116 -9.26 -13.59 17.08
CA LEU A 116 -10.19 -14.14 18.06
C LEU A 116 -9.67 -15.46 18.64
N ARG A 117 -9.15 -16.36 17.80
CA ARG A 117 -8.56 -17.63 18.22
C ARG A 117 -7.33 -17.42 19.11
N MET A 118 -6.43 -16.56 18.68
CA MET A 118 -5.21 -16.26 19.45
C MET A 118 -5.48 -15.55 20.77
N LYS A 119 -6.53 -14.74 20.87
CA LYS A 119 -6.91 -14.06 22.13
C LYS A 119 -7.25 -15.02 23.27
N GLN A 120 -7.59 -16.26 22.98
CA GLN A 120 -7.82 -17.28 24.01
C GLN A 120 -6.53 -17.58 24.80
N THR A 121 -5.38 -17.52 24.13
CA THR A 121 -4.04 -17.75 24.72
C THR A 121 -3.33 -16.43 25.06
N TYR A 122 -3.51 -15.40 24.25
CA TYR A 122 -2.84 -14.10 24.35
C TYR A 122 -3.84 -12.98 24.58
N THR A 123 -4.27 -12.79 25.84
CA THR A 123 -5.33 -11.83 26.21
C THR A 123 -5.04 -10.39 25.83
N GLY A 124 -3.75 -10.01 25.71
CA GLY A 124 -3.29 -8.68 25.28
C GLY A 124 -3.05 -8.52 23.78
N LEU A 125 -3.38 -9.52 22.94
CA LEU A 125 -3.09 -9.47 21.52
C LEU A 125 -3.77 -8.29 20.83
N ASN A 126 -2.96 -7.43 20.23
CA ASN A 126 -3.37 -6.30 19.42
C ASN A 126 -2.87 -6.45 17.99
N VAL A 127 -3.78 -6.59 17.03
CA VAL A 127 -3.46 -6.61 15.59
C VAL A 127 -3.83 -5.24 15.02
N GLN A 128 -2.82 -4.53 14.54
CA GLN A 128 -2.94 -3.17 14.02
C GLN A 128 -2.84 -3.20 12.50
N PRO A 129 -3.81 -2.63 11.77
CA PRO A 129 -3.66 -2.42 10.35
C PRO A 129 -2.58 -1.37 10.07
N PHE A 130 -1.78 -1.62 9.06
CA PHE A 130 -0.79 -0.66 8.58
C PHE A 130 -1.41 0.22 7.50
N HIS A 131 -1.37 1.52 7.74
CA HIS A 131 -1.81 2.54 6.80
C HIS A 131 -0.58 3.26 6.23
N GLY A 132 0.05 2.67 5.22
CA GLY A 132 1.21 3.27 4.56
C GLY A 132 0.85 4.62 3.91
N ARG A 133 1.51 5.68 4.31
CA ARG A 133 1.37 7.00 3.67
C ARG A 133 2.15 7.04 2.35
N GLY A 134 1.64 6.32 1.32
CA GLY A 134 2.29 6.23 0.01
C GLY A 134 3.42 5.20 -0.09
N GLN A 135 3.61 4.38 0.93
CA GLN A 135 4.57 3.27 0.97
C GLN A 135 3.83 1.94 0.76
N SER A 136 4.40 1.05 -0.05
CA SER A 136 3.82 -0.28 -0.24
C SER A 136 3.97 -1.14 1.03
N GLY A 137 3.05 -2.09 1.24
CA GLY A 137 3.17 -3.06 2.32
C GLY A 137 4.47 -3.88 2.25
N TRP A 138 4.97 -4.13 1.03
CA TRP A 138 6.25 -4.80 0.82
C TRP A 138 7.46 -3.98 1.29
N ASP A 139 7.48 -2.68 0.99
CA ASP A 139 8.55 -1.81 1.46
C ASP A 139 8.53 -1.67 2.98
N ALA A 140 7.34 -1.55 3.58
CA ALA A 140 7.17 -1.53 5.03
C ALA A 140 7.63 -2.85 5.70
N LEU A 141 7.42 -4.00 5.06
CA LEU A 141 7.93 -5.29 5.53
C LEU A 141 9.47 -5.33 5.47
N ARG A 142 10.06 -4.87 4.36
CA ARG A 142 11.52 -4.82 4.18
C ARG A 142 12.22 -3.92 5.18
N THR A 143 11.60 -2.84 5.58
CA THR A 143 12.14 -1.91 6.60
C THR A 143 11.83 -2.36 8.03
N GLY A 144 11.07 -3.44 8.22
CA GLY A 144 10.66 -3.93 9.53
C GLY A 144 9.62 -3.04 10.22
N GLU A 145 8.96 -2.18 9.47
CA GLU A 145 7.89 -1.30 9.97
C GLU A 145 6.61 -2.08 10.27
N ILE A 146 6.41 -3.20 9.56
CA ILE A 146 5.32 -4.16 9.78
C ILE A 146 5.85 -5.57 10.03
N ASP A 147 5.00 -6.41 10.58
CA ASP A 147 5.32 -7.81 10.89
C ASP A 147 4.86 -8.76 9.79
N VAL A 148 3.72 -8.47 9.15
CA VAL A 148 3.11 -9.31 8.12
C VAL A 148 2.59 -8.43 6.98
N CYS A 149 2.92 -8.80 5.75
CA CYS A 149 2.32 -8.25 4.53
C CYS A 149 1.41 -9.30 3.90
N ILE A 150 0.14 -8.97 3.67
CA ILE A 150 -0.78 -9.82 2.90
C ILE A 150 -0.85 -9.28 1.50
N ASP A 151 -0.31 -10.04 0.55
CA ASP A 151 -0.16 -9.61 -0.83
C ASP A 151 -0.59 -10.72 -1.80
N TYR A 152 -0.99 -10.33 -2.99
CA TYR A 152 -1.38 -11.21 -4.10
C TYR A 152 -0.46 -11.07 -5.33
N SER A 153 0.50 -10.15 -5.28
CA SER A 153 1.41 -9.87 -6.41
C SER A 153 2.75 -10.59 -6.30
N LEU A 154 3.17 -10.94 -5.07
CA LEU A 154 4.46 -11.57 -4.81
C LEU A 154 4.31 -13.08 -4.82
N ALA A 155 4.66 -13.70 -5.94
CA ALA A 155 4.81 -15.15 -5.97
C ALA A 155 6.04 -15.60 -5.15
N PRO A 156 6.01 -16.77 -4.50
CA PRO A 156 7.14 -17.30 -3.72
C PRO A 156 8.45 -17.34 -4.50
N GLU A 157 8.41 -17.53 -5.82
CA GLU A 157 9.59 -17.55 -6.68
C GLU A 157 10.33 -16.21 -6.72
N THR A 158 9.64 -15.10 -6.43
CA THR A 158 10.26 -13.76 -6.35
C THR A 158 10.93 -13.49 -4.99
N LEU A 159 10.72 -14.37 -4.01
CA LEU A 159 11.28 -14.30 -2.66
C LEU A 159 12.52 -15.19 -2.52
N SER A 160 13.47 -15.08 -3.45
CA SER A 160 14.56 -16.04 -3.72
C SER A 160 15.67 -16.13 -2.66
N ASP A 161 15.65 -15.30 -1.61
CA ASP A 161 16.79 -15.19 -0.69
C ASP A 161 16.59 -15.76 0.73
N ASN A 162 15.56 -16.59 0.94
CA ASN A 162 15.20 -17.19 2.24
C ASN A 162 15.04 -16.19 3.42
N LYS A 163 15.01 -14.90 3.14
CA LYS A 163 14.80 -13.88 4.17
C LYS A 163 13.35 -13.76 4.57
N TYR A 164 12.45 -14.23 3.73
CA TYR A 164 11.02 -14.12 3.93
C TYR A 164 10.35 -15.48 3.85
N VAL A 165 9.31 -15.65 4.64
CA VAL A 165 8.42 -16.81 4.60
C VAL A 165 7.12 -16.37 3.97
N ALA A 166 6.67 -17.08 2.93
CA ALA A 166 5.39 -16.85 2.28
C ALA A 166 4.46 -18.04 2.55
N VAL A 167 3.38 -17.79 3.25
CA VAL A 167 2.36 -18.80 3.58
C VAL A 167 1.13 -18.58 2.72
N PRO A 168 0.68 -19.56 1.93
CA PRO A 168 -0.52 -19.43 1.11
C PRO A 168 -1.76 -19.32 2.01
N LEU A 169 -2.60 -18.32 1.74
CA LEU A 169 -3.84 -18.09 2.47
C LEU A 169 -5.05 -18.65 1.71
N MET A 170 -5.28 -18.14 0.52
CA MET A 170 -6.46 -18.51 -0.28
C MET A 170 -6.21 -18.31 -1.77
N ASP A 171 -6.88 -19.14 -2.57
CA ASP A 171 -6.95 -19.00 -4.01
C ASP A 171 -8.10 -18.06 -4.39
N ASP A 172 -7.89 -17.27 -5.42
CA ASP A 172 -8.85 -16.33 -5.97
C ASP A 172 -8.64 -16.17 -7.48
N SER A 173 -9.51 -15.44 -8.14
CA SER A 173 -9.38 -15.11 -9.55
C SER A 173 -9.87 -13.68 -9.81
N ILE A 174 -9.39 -13.09 -10.90
CA ILE A 174 -9.84 -11.79 -11.36
C ILE A 174 -11.02 -11.99 -12.32
N VAL A 175 -12.07 -11.22 -12.12
CA VAL A 175 -13.23 -11.12 -13.00
C VAL A 175 -13.31 -9.72 -13.62
N LEU A 176 -13.90 -9.64 -14.80
CA LEU A 176 -14.08 -8.42 -15.58
C LEU A 176 -15.48 -7.85 -15.34
N ALA A 177 -15.55 -6.59 -14.91
CA ALA A 177 -16.78 -5.82 -14.85
C ALA A 177 -16.83 -4.82 -16.00
N LEU A 178 -17.93 -4.81 -16.71
CA LEU A 178 -18.22 -3.92 -17.84
C LEU A 178 -19.59 -3.25 -17.66
N PRO A 179 -19.81 -2.08 -18.24
CA PRO A 179 -21.15 -1.49 -18.31
C PRO A 179 -22.14 -2.47 -18.93
N LYS A 180 -23.34 -2.55 -18.36
CA LYS A 180 -24.40 -3.45 -18.85
C LYS A 180 -24.65 -3.30 -20.34
N GLY A 181 -24.86 -4.44 -21.03
CA GLY A 181 -25.11 -4.49 -22.44
C GLY A 181 -23.87 -4.35 -23.33
N THR A 182 -22.66 -4.36 -22.75
CA THR A 182 -21.41 -4.31 -23.53
C THR A 182 -21.17 -5.59 -24.31
N PHE A 183 -21.36 -6.75 -23.68
CA PHE A 183 -21.28 -8.07 -24.31
C PHE A 183 -22.44 -8.95 -23.82
N PRO A 184 -23.67 -8.66 -24.27
CA PRO A 184 -24.86 -9.42 -23.85
C PRO A 184 -24.65 -10.89 -24.20
N ASP A 185 -25.02 -11.77 -23.28
CA ASP A 185 -24.99 -13.23 -23.45
C ASP A 185 -23.57 -13.85 -23.59
N GLN A 186 -22.52 -13.11 -23.32
CA GLN A 186 -21.14 -13.64 -23.30
C GLN A 186 -20.64 -13.82 -21.85
N PRO A 187 -20.68 -15.03 -21.28
CA PRO A 187 -20.18 -15.26 -19.93
C PRO A 187 -18.65 -15.14 -19.81
N ARG A 188 -17.95 -15.26 -20.95
CA ARG A 188 -16.49 -15.13 -21.07
C ARG A 188 -16.12 -14.10 -22.11
N VAL A 189 -15.17 -13.23 -21.80
CA VAL A 189 -14.66 -12.19 -22.69
C VAL A 189 -13.15 -12.36 -22.83
N HIS A 190 -12.69 -12.49 -24.07
CA HIS A 190 -11.27 -12.61 -24.36
C HIS A 190 -10.58 -11.26 -24.16
N VAL A 191 -9.40 -11.26 -23.52
CA VAL A 191 -8.64 -10.04 -23.16
C VAL A 191 -8.39 -9.10 -24.36
N ASN A 192 -8.25 -9.65 -25.58
CA ASN A 192 -8.08 -8.84 -26.78
C ASN A 192 -9.32 -8.00 -27.16
N GLN A 193 -10.53 -8.38 -26.70
CA GLN A 193 -11.75 -7.63 -26.97
C GLN A 193 -11.85 -6.35 -26.13
N VAL A 194 -11.11 -6.32 -25.02
CA VAL A 194 -11.19 -5.24 -24.02
C VAL A 194 -9.88 -4.48 -23.80
N CYS A 195 -8.77 -4.90 -24.39
CA CYS A 195 -7.45 -4.29 -24.18
C CYS A 195 -7.34 -2.81 -24.63
N LYS A 196 -8.34 -2.28 -25.31
CA LYS A 196 -8.43 -0.86 -25.68
C LYS A 196 -9.25 -0.02 -24.70
N ARG A 197 -9.95 -0.65 -23.75
CA ARG A 197 -10.76 0.04 -22.75
C ARG A 197 -9.89 0.62 -21.66
N TYR A 198 -10.33 1.70 -21.08
CA TYR A 198 -9.64 2.32 -19.94
C TYR A 198 -9.90 1.52 -18.67
N ILE A 199 -8.84 1.40 -17.84
CA ILE A 199 -8.97 0.94 -16.47
C ILE A 199 -8.95 2.17 -15.58
N PRO A 200 -10.05 2.50 -14.87
CA PRO A 200 -10.06 3.58 -13.90
C PRO A 200 -9.05 3.25 -12.78
N ARG A 201 -8.27 4.24 -12.36
CA ARG A 201 -7.28 4.09 -11.31
C ARG A 201 -7.43 5.23 -10.30
N PRO A 202 -7.67 4.95 -9.01
CA PRO A 202 -7.70 5.99 -7.99
C PRO A 202 -6.31 6.61 -7.80
N SER A 203 -6.28 7.87 -7.39
CA SER A 203 -5.03 8.62 -7.10
C SER A 203 -4.28 8.04 -5.90
N ALA A 204 -4.99 7.46 -4.92
CA ALA A 204 -4.40 6.70 -3.83
C ALA A 204 -3.83 5.38 -4.38
N SER A 205 -2.54 5.14 -4.16
CA SER A 205 -1.80 4.08 -4.84
C SER A 205 -2.17 2.69 -4.35
N PHE A 206 -2.58 1.83 -5.28
CA PHE A 206 -2.68 0.39 -5.15
C PHE A 206 -1.79 -0.24 -6.23
N ASP A 207 -0.52 0.14 -6.29
CA ASP A 207 0.38 -0.15 -7.42
C ASP A 207 0.48 -1.65 -7.71
N ASN A 208 0.63 -2.48 -6.70
CA ASN A 208 0.76 -3.93 -6.87
C ASN A 208 -0.47 -4.60 -7.50
N TYR A 209 -1.67 -4.11 -7.17
CA TYR A 209 -2.89 -4.60 -7.81
C TYR A 209 -2.91 -4.30 -9.31
N PHE A 210 -2.58 -3.08 -9.69
CA PHE A 210 -2.58 -2.67 -11.09
C PHE A 210 -1.49 -3.36 -11.90
N ASP A 211 -0.33 -3.64 -11.33
CA ASP A 211 0.72 -4.44 -11.98
C ASP A 211 0.21 -5.86 -12.29
N ARG A 212 -0.49 -6.49 -11.34
CA ARG A 212 -1.11 -7.81 -11.57
C ARG A 212 -2.18 -7.75 -12.65
N VAL A 213 -3.07 -6.76 -12.60
CA VAL A 213 -4.13 -6.56 -13.59
C VAL A 213 -3.54 -6.35 -14.99
N LEU A 214 -2.53 -5.50 -15.13
CA LEU A 214 -1.85 -5.27 -16.41
C LEU A 214 -1.11 -6.49 -16.91
N GLY A 215 -0.65 -7.35 -16.01
CA GLY A 215 -0.04 -8.65 -16.32
C GLY A 215 -0.96 -9.59 -17.11
N LEU A 216 -2.29 -9.48 -16.93
CA LEU A 216 -3.27 -10.28 -17.67
C LEU A 216 -3.28 -9.97 -19.18
N PHE A 217 -2.79 -8.80 -19.58
CA PHE A 217 -2.82 -8.30 -20.96
C PHE A 217 -1.45 -8.41 -21.66
N THR A 218 -0.51 -9.21 -21.14
CA THR A 218 0.82 -9.37 -21.74
C THR A 218 0.80 -9.97 -23.15
N GLY A 219 -0.21 -10.81 -23.44
CA GLY A 219 -0.43 -11.41 -24.75
C GLY A 219 -1.21 -10.53 -25.76
N CYS A 220 -1.65 -9.35 -25.34
CA CYS A 220 -2.45 -8.46 -26.18
C CYS A 220 -1.57 -7.55 -27.06
N SER A 221 -2.15 -7.06 -28.17
CA SER A 221 -1.47 -6.11 -29.07
C SER A 221 -1.09 -4.79 -28.39
N GLN A 222 -1.83 -4.43 -27.34
CA GLN A 222 -1.54 -3.30 -26.47
C GLN A 222 -2.04 -3.57 -25.05
N ARG A 223 -1.42 -2.92 -24.06
CA ARG A 223 -1.95 -2.91 -22.68
C ARG A 223 -3.10 -1.90 -22.58
N PRO A 224 -4.13 -2.18 -21.76
CA PRO A 224 -5.19 -1.23 -21.50
C PRO A 224 -4.63 0.10 -20.97
N PRO A 225 -5.12 1.23 -21.47
CA PRO A 225 -4.76 2.53 -20.92
C PRO A 225 -5.40 2.72 -19.53
N MET A 226 -4.73 3.46 -18.65
CA MET A 226 -5.29 3.83 -17.35
C MET A 226 -5.89 5.23 -17.41
N ARG A 227 -7.03 5.40 -16.74
CA ARG A 227 -7.66 6.69 -16.50
C ARG A 227 -7.60 7.02 -15.02
N PHE A 228 -6.86 8.06 -14.65
CA PHE A 228 -6.75 8.47 -13.25
C PHE A 228 -8.03 9.14 -12.79
N ILE A 229 -8.55 8.67 -11.66
CA ILE A 229 -9.71 9.21 -10.98
C ILE A 229 -9.21 9.87 -9.70
N ASP A 230 -9.57 11.14 -9.51
CA ASP A 230 -9.23 11.87 -8.30
C ASP A 230 -10.15 11.42 -7.16
N ALA A 231 -9.68 10.43 -6.42
CA ALA A 231 -10.38 9.83 -5.29
C ALA A 231 -9.35 9.49 -4.20
N ALA A 232 -9.57 9.98 -3.00
CA ALA A 232 -8.73 9.71 -1.84
C ALA A 232 -9.07 8.39 -1.16
N THR A 233 -10.28 7.87 -1.37
CA THR A 233 -10.79 6.63 -0.79
C THR A 233 -11.46 5.75 -1.85
N MET A 234 -11.63 4.46 -1.56
CA MET A 234 -12.38 3.56 -2.44
C MET A 234 -13.87 3.91 -2.51
N ASP A 235 -14.45 4.45 -1.45
CA ASP A 235 -15.85 4.92 -1.46
C ASP A 235 -16.03 6.08 -2.45
N GLU A 236 -15.11 7.05 -2.43
CA GLU A 236 -15.10 8.14 -3.41
C GLU A 236 -14.86 7.60 -4.83
N PHE A 237 -13.97 6.64 -4.98
CA PHE A 237 -13.70 6.00 -6.27
C PHE A 237 -14.94 5.30 -6.82
N PHE A 238 -15.72 4.59 -6.01
CA PHE A 238 -16.97 3.94 -6.45
C PHE A 238 -18.13 4.92 -6.72
N MET A 239 -17.98 6.20 -6.39
CA MET A 239 -18.91 7.23 -6.88
C MET A 239 -18.70 7.52 -8.38
N HIS A 240 -17.55 7.17 -8.93
CA HIS A 240 -17.30 7.17 -10.37
C HIS A 240 -17.94 5.92 -10.98
N ALA A 241 -19.06 6.09 -11.69
CA ALA A 241 -19.67 5.01 -12.47
C ALA A 241 -18.76 4.67 -13.67
N LEU A 242 -18.74 3.39 -14.08
CA LEU A 242 -18.01 3.01 -15.29
C LEU A 242 -18.59 3.69 -16.52
N ASP A 243 -17.74 4.40 -17.26
CA ASP A 243 -18.06 4.93 -18.56
C ASP A 243 -18.14 3.83 -19.63
N ALA A 244 -18.78 4.12 -20.76
CA ALA A 244 -18.99 3.13 -21.83
C ALA A 244 -17.69 2.56 -22.41
N ASP A 245 -16.57 3.28 -22.29
CA ASP A 245 -15.23 2.88 -22.76
C ASP A 245 -14.32 2.36 -21.64
N GLU A 246 -14.85 2.20 -20.43
CA GLU A 246 -14.13 1.71 -19.27
C GLU A 246 -14.40 0.23 -18.98
N MET A 247 -13.52 -0.36 -18.19
CA MET A 247 -13.65 -1.68 -17.60
C MET A 247 -13.03 -1.68 -16.21
N TRP A 248 -13.53 -2.53 -15.31
CA TRP A 248 -12.90 -2.78 -14.03
C TRP A 248 -12.61 -4.27 -13.86
N LEU A 249 -11.55 -4.56 -13.16
CA LEU A 249 -11.16 -5.92 -12.84
C LEU A 249 -11.19 -6.09 -11.32
N PHE A 250 -11.97 -7.03 -10.84
CA PHE A 250 -12.16 -7.29 -9.42
C PHE A 250 -11.65 -8.66 -9.03
N SER A 251 -11.27 -8.82 -7.76
CA SER A 251 -11.25 -10.13 -7.13
C SER A 251 -12.65 -10.74 -7.20
N ARG A 252 -12.74 -11.99 -7.65
CA ARG A 252 -14.01 -12.73 -7.69
C ARG A 252 -14.64 -12.81 -6.31
N ARG A 253 -13.87 -13.16 -5.28
CA ARG A 253 -14.35 -13.23 -3.90
C ARG A 253 -14.87 -11.88 -3.42
N GLN A 254 -14.12 -10.81 -3.65
CA GLN A 254 -14.52 -9.46 -3.27
C GLN A 254 -15.83 -9.04 -3.94
N PHE A 255 -16.07 -9.45 -5.18
CA PHE A 255 -17.27 -9.08 -5.90
C PHE A 255 -18.49 -9.94 -5.54
N PHE A 256 -18.33 -11.26 -5.41
CA PHE A 256 -19.46 -12.19 -5.26
C PHE A 256 -19.74 -12.59 -3.82
N ASP A 257 -18.70 -12.89 -3.04
CA ASP A 257 -18.86 -13.48 -1.71
C ASP A 257 -19.15 -12.43 -0.64
N TYR A 258 -18.63 -11.22 -0.80
CA TYR A 258 -18.80 -10.13 0.14
C TYR A 258 -19.40 -8.89 -0.52
N ALA A 259 -20.69 -8.79 -0.39
CA ALA A 259 -21.48 -7.72 -0.96
C ALA A 259 -21.18 -6.31 -0.44
N SER A 260 -20.31 -6.17 0.57
CA SER A 260 -20.19 -4.93 1.32
C SER A 260 -19.12 -3.95 0.86
N SER A 261 -18.10 -4.39 0.10
CA SER A 261 -17.02 -3.50 -0.36
C SER A 261 -17.35 -2.77 -1.66
N ILE A 262 -18.23 -3.34 -2.51
CA ILE A 262 -18.63 -2.72 -3.76
C ILE A 262 -20.09 -2.28 -3.65
N PRO A 263 -20.40 -0.98 -3.80
CA PRO A 263 -21.78 -0.48 -3.69
C PRO A 263 -22.78 -1.21 -4.59
N LEU A 264 -23.99 -1.43 -4.08
CA LEU A 264 -25.05 -2.09 -4.84
C LEU A 264 -25.37 -1.39 -6.16
N SER A 265 -25.35 -0.06 -6.17
CA SER A 265 -25.57 0.76 -7.37
C SER A 265 -24.51 0.48 -8.43
N TYR A 266 -23.25 0.38 -8.02
CA TYR A 266 -22.15 0.07 -8.92
C TYR A 266 -22.29 -1.34 -9.51
N ARG A 267 -22.53 -2.35 -8.66
CA ARG A 267 -22.77 -3.74 -9.11
C ARG A 267 -24.00 -3.85 -10.00
N ALA A 268 -25.03 -3.07 -9.72
CA ALA A 268 -26.25 -3.05 -10.53
C ALA A 268 -26.06 -2.43 -11.91
N SER A 269 -25.03 -1.58 -12.10
CA SER A 269 -24.70 -0.95 -13.39
C SER A 269 -23.76 -1.79 -14.27
N CYS A 270 -23.15 -2.84 -13.71
CA CYS A 270 -22.17 -3.66 -14.39
C CYS A 270 -22.70 -5.05 -14.78
N GLU A 271 -22.08 -5.63 -15.79
CA GLU A 271 -22.10 -7.06 -16.11
C GLU A 271 -20.74 -7.66 -15.78
N ILE A 272 -20.74 -8.87 -15.23
CA ILE A 272 -19.52 -9.57 -14.83
C ILE A 272 -19.25 -10.70 -15.79
N HIS A 273 -18.01 -10.76 -16.26
CA HIS A 273 -17.55 -11.76 -17.22
C HIS A 273 -16.29 -12.45 -16.68
N GLU A 274 -16.16 -13.73 -17.01
CA GLU A 274 -14.87 -14.43 -16.88
C GLU A 274 -13.89 -13.92 -17.93
N LEU A 275 -12.61 -13.84 -17.58
CA LEU A 275 -11.57 -13.54 -18.56
C LEU A 275 -11.14 -14.80 -19.30
N ASP A 276 -10.90 -14.65 -20.59
CA ASP A 276 -10.34 -15.67 -21.48
C ASP A 276 -9.07 -15.13 -22.18
N GLY A 277 -8.18 -16.05 -22.60
CA GLY A 277 -6.91 -15.68 -23.22
C GLY A 277 -5.82 -15.18 -22.25
N CYS A 278 -6.02 -15.36 -20.94
CA CYS A 278 -5.03 -15.10 -19.89
C CYS A 278 -5.25 -16.06 -18.71
N ASP A 279 -4.34 -16.06 -17.74
CA ASP A 279 -4.55 -16.75 -16.47
C ASP A 279 -5.01 -15.75 -15.40
N PRO A 280 -6.32 -15.70 -15.09
CA PRO A 280 -6.87 -14.80 -14.09
C PRO A 280 -6.69 -15.32 -12.66
N ALA A 281 -6.23 -16.56 -12.47
CA ALA A 281 -6.06 -17.17 -11.16
C ALA A 281 -4.87 -16.56 -10.43
N TYR A 282 -5.01 -16.39 -9.13
CA TYR A 282 -3.92 -15.99 -8.26
C TYR A 282 -4.12 -16.54 -6.86
N ARG A 283 -3.03 -16.53 -6.08
CA ARG A 283 -3.04 -16.93 -4.69
C ARG A 283 -2.60 -15.75 -3.82
N ARG A 284 -3.27 -15.57 -2.71
CA ARG A 284 -2.87 -14.61 -1.69
C ARG A 284 -1.92 -15.26 -0.70
N TYR A 285 -0.93 -14.52 -0.30
CA TYR A 285 0.09 -14.96 0.64
C TYR A 285 0.16 -14.02 1.84
N ALA A 286 0.36 -14.58 3.03
CA ALA A 286 0.90 -13.85 4.15
C ALA A 286 2.42 -13.98 4.13
N ILE A 287 3.11 -12.86 4.11
CA ILE A 287 4.56 -12.79 3.96
C ILE A 287 5.13 -12.11 5.21
N TYR A 288 6.16 -12.70 5.80
CA TYR A 288 6.86 -12.15 6.95
C TYR A 288 8.35 -12.45 6.90
N ALA A 289 9.18 -11.66 7.62
CA ALA A 289 10.61 -11.89 7.68
C ALA A 289 10.93 -13.17 8.50
N ALA A 290 11.77 -14.04 7.96
CA ALA A 290 12.11 -15.32 8.59
C ALA A 290 12.78 -15.13 9.98
N ASP A 291 13.48 -14.02 10.17
CA ASP A 291 14.15 -13.62 11.41
C ASP A 291 13.34 -12.60 12.23
N ASN A 292 12.02 -12.49 11.99
CA ASN A 292 11.19 -11.55 12.74
C ASN A 292 11.26 -11.84 14.25
N PRO A 293 11.64 -10.85 15.07
CA PRO A 293 11.80 -11.03 16.51
C PRO A 293 10.48 -11.26 17.25
N ASN A 294 9.35 -10.93 16.63
CA ASN A 294 8.04 -11.15 17.22
C ASN A 294 7.59 -12.60 17.02
N ARG A 295 7.71 -13.40 18.08
CA ARG A 295 7.38 -14.84 18.07
C ARG A 295 5.91 -15.16 17.72
N LEU A 296 5.03 -14.18 17.82
CA LEU A 296 3.62 -14.37 17.50
C LEU A 296 3.34 -14.34 16.00
N VAL A 297 4.27 -13.86 15.18
CA VAL A 297 4.08 -13.69 13.72
C VAL A 297 3.79 -15.03 13.05
N ALA A 298 4.63 -16.03 13.27
CA ALA A 298 4.46 -17.34 12.65
C ALA A 298 3.12 -17.98 13.07
N GLN A 299 2.80 -17.94 14.36
CA GLN A 299 1.54 -18.48 14.87
C GLN A 299 0.32 -17.71 14.33
N PHE A 300 0.41 -16.39 14.27
CA PHE A 300 -0.68 -15.57 13.68
C PHE A 300 -0.91 -15.92 12.20
N VAL A 301 0.16 -16.11 11.44
CA VAL A 301 0.06 -16.47 10.02
C VAL A 301 -0.49 -17.91 9.84
N GLU A 302 -0.15 -18.84 10.71
CA GLU A 302 -0.76 -20.18 10.73
C GLU A 302 -2.27 -20.12 11.00
N GLU A 303 -2.69 -19.36 12.03
CA GLU A 303 -4.12 -19.15 12.32
C GLU A 303 -4.85 -18.45 11.18
N LEU A 304 -4.18 -17.48 10.54
CA LEU A 304 -4.71 -16.76 9.38
C LEU A 304 -4.93 -17.70 8.19
N ALA A 305 -3.97 -18.61 7.92
CA ALA A 305 -4.08 -19.59 6.85
C ALA A 305 -5.22 -20.60 7.06
N GLN A 306 -5.57 -20.88 8.34
CA GLN A 306 -6.69 -21.75 8.70
C GLN A 306 -8.04 -21.00 8.75
N ALA A 307 -8.03 -19.68 8.66
CA ALA A 307 -9.18 -18.81 8.81
C ALA A 307 -9.89 -18.50 7.49
N ASP A 308 -9.75 -19.34 6.44
CA ASP A 308 -10.47 -19.12 5.16
C ASP A 308 -11.98 -19.24 5.43
N PRO A 309 -12.74 -18.12 5.36
CA PRO A 309 -14.17 -18.11 5.66
C PRO A 309 -15.00 -18.94 4.67
N ALA A 310 -14.44 -19.32 3.53
CA ALA A 310 -15.10 -20.19 2.54
C ALA A 310 -14.96 -21.70 2.86
N ARG A 311 -14.21 -22.07 3.89
CA ARG A 311 -14.03 -23.47 4.33
C ARG A 311 -14.90 -23.86 5.53
N GLY A 312 -15.71 -22.94 6.04
CA GLY A 312 -16.61 -23.14 7.20
C GLY A 312 -18.06 -23.38 6.84
#